data_9a829b73f0832e5cace7a3ac0ceafec1
#
_entry.id   9a829b73f0832e5cace7a3ac0ceafec1
#
_cell.length_a   1.000
_cell.length_b   1.000
_cell.length_c   1.000
_cell.angle_alpha   90.00
_cell.angle_beta   90.00
_cell.angle_gamma   90.00
#
_symmetry.space_group_name_H-M   'P 1'
#
loop_
_entity.id
_entity.type
_entity.pdbx_description
1 polymer ?
#
loop_
_entity_poly.entity_id
_entity_poly.type
_entity_poly.pdbx_seq_one_letter_code
_entity_poly.pdbx_strand_id
1 'polypeptide(L)'
;MIAGVLGALLARMGKQVTVLFDYDSSVRGSMSDAFVIFDDQPIANPVVEEADIMLKLADKGHLRISGRKVVTDLGLGKAGDEQIPFASLGSEHFGKELFGNMIALGRILRLAEIDFDETAIRESLPRRYQDENVAAIQFGYQLTPEEIARLAAAAPPSRFEMNDAATSPLHRQTGIGTGGAMDPGGVGESG
;
A
#
# COMPACT_ATOMS: atom_id res chain seq x y z
N MET A 1 2.52 2.22 11.92
CA MET A 1 1.29 2.21 12.76
C MET A 1 0.65 0.82 12.78
N ILE A 2 0.22 0.25 11.67
CA ILE A 2 -0.45 -1.07 11.60
C ILE A 2 0.35 -2.16 12.32
N ALA A 3 1.62 -2.35 11.97
CA ALA A 3 2.48 -3.38 12.56
C ALA A 3 2.62 -3.25 14.08
N GLY A 4 2.73 -2.01 14.59
CA GLY A 4 2.81 -1.78 16.04
C GLY A 4 1.52 -2.14 16.77
N VAL A 5 0.35 -1.80 16.20
CA VAL A 5 -0.96 -2.18 16.79
C VAL A 5 -1.16 -3.68 16.73
N LEU A 6 -0.86 -4.31 15.58
CA LEU A 6 -0.96 -5.76 15.40
C LEU A 6 -0.05 -6.50 16.39
N GLY A 7 1.21 -6.07 16.50
CA GLY A 7 2.16 -6.67 17.43
C GLY A 7 1.71 -6.56 18.90
N ALA A 8 1.19 -5.39 19.30
CA ALA A 8 0.67 -5.18 20.65
C ALA A 8 -0.57 -6.07 20.94
N LEU A 9 -1.48 -6.18 19.96
CA LEU A 9 -2.65 -7.04 20.05
C LEU A 9 -2.27 -8.50 20.23
N LEU A 10 -1.40 -9.02 19.37
CA LEU A 10 -0.94 -10.41 19.41
C LEU A 10 -0.22 -10.75 20.72
N ALA A 11 0.61 -9.82 21.22
CA ALA A 11 1.28 -10.00 22.52
C ALA A 11 0.28 -10.06 23.69
N ARG A 12 -0.81 -9.27 23.64
CA ARG A 12 -1.90 -9.33 24.65
C ARG A 12 -2.68 -10.65 24.57
N MET A 13 -2.76 -11.23 23.38
CA MET A 13 -3.36 -12.55 23.18
C MET A 13 -2.42 -13.72 23.60
N GLY A 14 -1.25 -13.40 24.17
CA GLY A 14 -0.29 -14.38 24.66
C GLY A 14 0.63 -14.98 23.61
N LYS A 15 0.65 -14.43 22.39
CA LYS A 15 1.57 -14.87 21.35
C LYS A 15 2.99 -14.34 21.59
N GLN A 16 3.97 -15.10 21.17
CA GLN A 16 5.33 -14.60 21.00
C GLN A 16 5.36 -13.74 19.74
N VAL A 17 5.89 -12.51 19.83
CA VAL A 17 5.82 -11.54 18.72
C VAL A 17 7.17 -10.88 18.51
N THR A 18 7.59 -10.80 17.26
CA THR A 18 8.70 -9.98 16.82
C THR A 18 8.21 -9.00 15.76
N VAL A 19 8.43 -7.71 15.99
CA VAL A 19 8.12 -6.65 15.01
C VAL A 19 9.43 -6.04 14.53
N LEU A 20 9.71 -6.18 13.24
CA LEU A 20 10.88 -5.61 12.59
C LEU A 20 10.42 -4.45 11.70
N PHE A 21 11.16 -3.34 11.73
CA PHE A 21 10.92 -2.20 10.87
C PHE A 21 12.15 -1.96 10.00
N ASP A 22 11.91 -1.79 8.71
CA ASP A 22 12.91 -1.32 7.77
C ASP A 22 12.60 0.13 7.40
N TYR A 23 13.54 1.03 7.69
CA TYR A 23 13.42 2.46 7.44
C TYR A 23 14.46 2.87 6.40
N ASP A 24 14.01 3.40 5.27
CA ASP A 24 14.88 4.11 4.37
C ASP A 24 15.14 5.53 4.91
N SER A 25 16.30 5.73 5.51
CA SER A 25 16.73 7.02 6.06
C SER A 25 17.16 8.04 4.99
N SER A 26 17.25 7.63 3.72
CA SER A 26 17.80 8.46 2.63
C SER A 26 16.80 9.49 2.09
N VAL A 27 15.50 9.38 2.39
CA VAL A 27 14.46 10.25 1.87
C VAL A 27 13.55 10.76 2.99
N ARG A 28 13.40 12.08 3.11
CA ARG A 28 12.37 12.68 3.99
C ARG A 28 10.98 12.21 3.57
N GLY A 29 10.24 11.59 4.48
CA GLY A 29 8.95 10.96 4.19
C GLY A 29 9.09 9.53 3.68
N SER A 30 10.22 8.87 4.00
CA SER A 30 10.47 7.48 3.67
C SER A 30 9.35 6.59 4.18
N MET A 31 8.95 5.66 3.34
CA MET A 31 8.01 4.61 3.69
C MET A 31 8.76 3.58 4.51
N SER A 32 8.09 3.05 5.51
CA SER A 32 8.63 1.97 6.32
C SER A 32 7.95 0.67 5.92
N ASP A 33 8.77 -0.31 5.63
CA ASP A 33 8.34 -1.70 5.57
C ASP A 33 8.38 -2.26 6.99
N ALA A 34 7.47 -3.17 7.31
CA ALA A 34 7.44 -3.80 8.62
C ALA A 34 7.04 -5.27 8.50
N PHE A 35 7.70 -6.10 9.28
CA PHE A 35 7.34 -7.50 9.48
C PHE A 35 6.75 -7.68 10.86
N VAL A 36 5.67 -8.42 10.95
CA VAL A 36 5.12 -8.92 12.21
C VAL A 36 5.18 -10.44 12.16
N ILE A 37 6.05 -11.01 12.96
CA ILE A 37 6.25 -12.46 13.07
C ILE A 37 5.66 -12.88 14.41
N PHE A 38 4.81 -13.88 14.42
CA PHE A 38 4.20 -14.34 15.66
C PHE A 38 4.02 -15.86 15.64
N ASP A 39 4.09 -16.44 16.84
CA ASP A 39 3.92 -17.88 17.07
C ASP A 39 3.43 -18.11 18.51
N ASP A 40 2.98 -19.31 18.80
CA ASP A 40 2.73 -19.77 20.17
C ASP A 40 4.02 -20.17 20.91
N GLN A 41 5.09 -20.46 20.16
CA GLN A 41 6.39 -20.84 20.66
C GLN A 41 7.41 -19.69 20.53
N PRO A 42 8.50 -19.69 21.33
CA PRO A 42 9.54 -18.68 21.22
C PRO A 42 10.15 -18.62 19.82
N ILE A 43 10.23 -17.41 19.26
CA ILE A 43 10.78 -17.14 17.94
C ILE A 43 12.31 -17.05 18.05
N ALA A 44 13.01 -18.11 17.63
CA ALA A 44 14.47 -18.16 17.74
C ALA A 44 15.19 -17.42 16.60
N ASN A 45 14.61 -17.41 15.39
CA ASN A 45 15.20 -16.79 14.22
C ASN A 45 14.13 -16.02 13.42
N PRO A 46 14.00 -14.69 13.60
CA PRO A 46 12.97 -13.89 12.94
C PRO A 46 13.35 -13.52 11.50
N VAL A 47 13.71 -14.48 10.67
CA VAL A 47 13.98 -14.25 9.23
C VAL A 47 12.73 -14.60 8.44
N VAL A 48 12.29 -13.67 7.58
CA VAL A 48 11.14 -13.87 6.69
C VAL A 48 11.64 -13.99 5.26
N GLU A 49 11.52 -15.15 4.67
CA GLU A 49 11.80 -15.40 3.25
C GLU A 49 10.54 -15.22 2.40
N GLU A 50 9.41 -15.64 2.92
CA GLU A 50 8.09 -15.46 2.33
C GLU A 50 7.09 -15.10 3.44
N ALA A 51 6.23 -14.11 3.19
CA ALA A 51 5.17 -13.75 4.12
C ALA A 51 3.89 -14.54 3.84
N ASP A 52 3.18 -15.01 4.88
CA ASP A 52 1.86 -15.63 4.70
C ASP A 52 0.86 -14.60 4.16
N ILE A 53 0.90 -13.38 4.68
CA ILE A 53 0.06 -12.27 4.22
C ILE A 53 0.96 -11.04 3.98
N MET A 54 0.87 -10.48 2.79
CA MET A 54 1.53 -9.23 2.41
C MET A 54 0.49 -8.14 2.20
N LEU A 55 0.61 -7.04 2.93
CA LEU A 55 -0.21 -5.86 2.77
C LEU A 55 0.58 -4.74 2.08
N LYS A 56 0.08 -4.24 0.95
CA LYS A 56 0.66 -3.13 0.20
C LYS A 56 -0.27 -1.93 0.22
N LEU A 57 0.09 -0.90 0.95
CA LEU A 57 -0.66 0.36 1.05
C LEU A 57 0.00 1.52 0.32
N ALA A 58 1.19 1.27 -0.26
CA ALA A 58 1.95 2.28 -0.96
C ALA A 58 2.82 1.65 -2.05
N ASP A 59 3.18 2.44 -3.06
CA ASP A 59 3.91 1.98 -4.24
C ASP A 59 5.42 1.80 -4.00
N LYS A 60 5.93 2.45 -2.98
CA LYS A 60 7.37 2.46 -2.66
C LYS A 60 7.63 1.49 -1.53
N GLY A 61 8.31 0.41 -1.82
CA GLY A 61 8.83 -0.54 -0.85
C GLY A 61 10.11 -1.15 -1.37
N HIS A 62 11.08 -1.40 -0.50
CA HIS A 62 12.37 -1.98 -0.85
C HIS A 62 12.40 -3.50 -0.67
N LEU A 63 11.38 -4.05 -0.02
CA LEU A 63 11.32 -5.46 0.30
C LEU A 63 11.10 -6.32 -0.95
N ARG A 64 12.03 -7.23 -1.20
CA ARG A 64 12.01 -8.20 -2.29
C ARG A 64 11.55 -9.58 -1.81
N ILE A 65 10.58 -9.61 -0.91
CA ILE A 65 9.98 -10.88 -0.48
C ILE A 65 8.65 -11.10 -1.18
N SER A 66 8.28 -12.36 -1.33
CA SER A 66 6.95 -12.77 -1.80
C SER A 66 5.96 -12.87 -0.64
N GLY A 67 4.67 -12.80 -0.96
CA GLY A 67 3.59 -13.12 -0.05
C GLY A 67 2.71 -14.20 -0.65
N ARG A 68 2.29 -15.16 0.16
CA ARG A 68 1.34 -16.21 -0.26
C ARG A 68 -0.03 -15.63 -0.56
N LYS A 69 -0.46 -14.68 0.25
CA LYS A 69 -1.67 -13.88 0.06
C LYS A 69 -1.29 -12.41 -0.01
N VAL A 70 -1.62 -11.75 -1.10
CA VAL A 70 -1.28 -10.34 -1.34
C VAL A 70 -2.54 -9.49 -1.32
N VAL A 71 -2.61 -8.57 -0.38
CA VAL A 71 -3.67 -7.56 -0.27
C VAL A 71 -3.09 -6.20 -0.66
N THR A 72 -3.70 -5.54 -1.63
CA THR A 72 -3.24 -4.24 -2.14
C THR A 72 -4.30 -3.16 -1.96
N ASP A 73 -3.86 -1.94 -1.68
CA ASP A 73 -4.75 -0.79 -1.87
C ASP A 73 -5.03 -0.61 -3.37
N LEU A 74 -6.30 -0.55 -3.72
CA LEU A 74 -6.74 -0.46 -5.12
C LEU A 74 -6.20 0.80 -5.81
N GLY A 75 -6.01 1.90 -5.06
CA GLY A 75 -5.43 3.15 -5.57
C GLY A 75 -4.01 3.01 -6.10
N LEU A 76 -3.31 1.90 -5.81
CA LEU A 76 -1.97 1.63 -6.34
C LEU A 76 -1.97 1.09 -7.77
N GLY A 77 -3.11 0.65 -8.31
CA GLY A 77 -3.18 0.03 -9.64
C GLY A 77 -2.34 -1.24 -9.79
N LYS A 78 -1.99 -1.90 -8.68
CA LYS A 78 -1.16 -3.10 -8.66
C LYS A 78 -1.97 -4.34 -8.39
N ALA A 79 -1.62 -5.43 -9.08
CA ALA A 79 -2.23 -6.73 -8.87
C ALA A 79 -2.01 -7.24 -7.44
N GLY A 80 -3.02 -7.90 -6.91
CA GLY A 80 -3.01 -8.63 -5.65
C GLY A 80 -4.15 -9.63 -5.66
N ASP A 81 -4.14 -10.58 -4.72
CA ASP A 81 -5.26 -11.53 -4.55
C ASP A 81 -6.53 -10.81 -4.09
N GLU A 82 -6.36 -9.71 -3.37
CA GLU A 82 -7.42 -8.80 -3.00
C GLU A 82 -7.00 -7.36 -3.27
N GLN A 83 -7.89 -6.59 -3.87
CA GLN A 83 -7.72 -5.17 -4.13
C GLN A 83 -8.84 -4.41 -3.43
N ILE A 84 -8.48 -3.62 -2.42
CA ILE A 84 -9.45 -2.94 -1.57
C ILE A 84 -9.11 -1.44 -1.55
N PRO A 85 -10.08 -0.53 -1.81
CA PRO A 85 -9.84 0.92 -1.81
C PRO A 85 -9.78 1.46 -0.38
N PHE A 86 -8.78 1.06 0.40
CA PHE A 86 -8.69 1.37 1.84
C PHE A 86 -8.77 2.86 2.15
N ALA A 87 -8.04 3.69 1.40
CA ALA A 87 -8.03 5.14 1.60
C ALA A 87 -9.43 5.74 1.35
N SER A 88 -10.09 5.33 0.26
CA SER A 88 -11.45 5.80 -0.07
C SER A 88 -12.46 5.36 0.99
N LEU A 89 -12.43 4.09 1.40
CA LEU A 89 -13.30 3.57 2.46
C LEU A 89 -13.08 4.31 3.78
N GLY A 90 -11.82 4.63 4.13
CA GLY A 90 -11.50 5.43 5.30
C GLY A 90 -12.13 6.81 5.25
N SER A 91 -12.08 7.49 4.09
CA SER A 91 -12.72 8.79 3.89
C SER A 91 -14.23 8.72 3.92
N GLU A 92 -14.83 7.75 3.21
CA GLU A 92 -16.28 7.63 3.03
C GLU A 92 -16.99 7.23 4.32
N HIS A 93 -16.47 6.24 5.04
CA HIS A 93 -17.13 5.71 6.24
C HIS A 93 -16.71 6.38 7.54
N PHE A 94 -15.49 6.93 7.60
CA PHE A 94 -14.90 7.46 8.84
C PHE A 94 -14.39 8.91 8.71
N GLY A 95 -14.57 9.54 7.54
CA GLY A 95 -14.26 10.94 7.30
C GLY A 95 -12.77 11.26 7.09
N LYS A 96 -11.87 10.27 7.10
CA LYS A 96 -10.41 10.46 6.87
C LYS A 96 -9.79 9.22 6.24
N GLU A 97 -8.95 9.43 5.23
CA GLU A 97 -8.16 8.36 4.59
C GLU A 97 -7.32 7.54 5.58
N LEU A 98 -6.87 8.18 6.67
CA LEU A 98 -6.06 7.53 7.71
C LEU A 98 -6.73 6.28 8.31
N PHE A 99 -8.06 6.26 8.39
CA PHE A 99 -8.79 5.09 8.90
C PHE A 99 -8.74 3.90 7.94
N GLY A 100 -8.36 4.09 6.68
CA GLY A 100 -8.04 3.02 5.74
C GLY A 100 -6.98 2.06 6.27
N ASN A 101 -5.99 2.56 7.03
CA ASN A 101 -5.00 1.71 7.69
C ASN A 101 -5.62 0.77 8.74
N MET A 102 -6.67 1.21 9.42
CA MET A 102 -7.36 0.38 10.42
C MET A 102 -8.30 -0.61 9.75
N ILE A 103 -8.94 -0.23 8.65
CA ILE A 103 -9.70 -1.17 7.80
C ILE A 103 -8.76 -2.28 7.30
N ALA A 104 -7.57 -1.92 6.82
CA ALA A 104 -6.57 -2.88 6.37
C ALA A 104 -6.11 -3.81 7.50
N LEU A 105 -5.90 -3.29 8.72
CA LEU A 105 -5.61 -4.13 9.89
C LEU A 105 -6.73 -5.14 10.16
N GLY A 106 -7.99 -4.71 10.11
CA GLY A 106 -9.14 -5.60 10.27
C GLY A 106 -9.13 -6.73 9.22
N ARG A 107 -8.82 -6.40 7.96
CA ARG A 107 -8.71 -7.42 6.91
C ARG A 107 -7.57 -8.40 7.17
N ILE A 108 -6.41 -7.93 7.63
CA ILE A 108 -5.29 -8.80 8.03
C ILE A 108 -5.69 -9.75 9.16
N LEU A 109 -6.36 -9.25 10.20
CA LEU A 109 -6.84 -10.10 11.29
C LEU A 109 -7.77 -11.22 10.77
N ARG A 110 -8.68 -10.89 9.86
CA ARG A 110 -9.57 -11.88 9.25
C ARG A 110 -8.83 -12.93 8.43
N LEU A 111 -7.85 -12.51 7.62
CA LEU A 111 -7.05 -13.42 6.79
C LEU A 111 -6.09 -14.28 7.60
N ALA A 112 -5.60 -13.77 8.72
CA ALA A 112 -4.75 -14.50 9.66
C ALA A 112 -5.55 -15.38 10.64
N GLU A 113 -6.87 -15.45 10.47
CA GLU A 113 -7.78 -16.23 11.35
C GLU A 113 -7.65 -15.86 12.84
N ILE A 114 -7.34 -14.59 13.11
CA ILE A 114 -7.26 -14.03 14.46
C ILE A 114 -8.65 -13.51 14.85
N ASP A 115 -9.17 -14.01 15.97
CA ASP A 115 -10.49 -13.59 16.45
C ASP A 115 -10.53 -12.10 16.78
N PHE A 116 -11.68 -11.49 16.48
CA PHE A 116 -11.93 -10.09 16.81
C PHE A 116 -12.28 -9.95 18.30
N ASP A 117 -11.30 -9.55 19.09
CA ASP A 117 -11.48 -9.16 20.49
C ASP A 117 -11.44 -7.63 20.62
N GLU A 118 -12.62 -7.02 20.76
CA GLU A 118 -12.74 -5.57 20.86
C GLU A 118 -11.95 -5.01 22.06
N THR A 119 -11.92 -5.71 23.19
CA THR A 119 -11.24 -5.25 24.40
C THR A 119 -9.73 -5.21 24.16
N ALA A 120 -9.16 -6.31 23.67
CA ALA A 120 -7.74 -6.39 23.36
C ALA A 120 -7.32 -5.40 22.26
N ILE A 121 -8.16 -5.22 21.24
CA ILE A 121 -7.95 -4.23 20.16
C ILE A 121 -7.94 -2.82 20.76
N ARG A 122 -8.95 -2.47 21.54
CA ARG A 122 -9.07 -1.15 22.17
C ARG A 122 -7.87 -0.80 23.05
N GLU A 123 -7.40 -1.75 23.84
CA GLU A 123 -6.21 -1.59 24.67
C GLU A 123 -4.90 -1.48 23.88
N SER A 124 -4.87 -1.97 22.65
CA SER A 124 -3.71 -1.92 21.75
C SER A 124 -3.66 -0.64 20.91
N LEU A 125 -4.74 0.15 20.91
CA LEU A 125 -4.86 1.37 20.14
C LEU A 125 -4.45 2.63 20.94
N PRO A 126 -3.93 3.66 20.25
CA PRO A 126 -3.80 4.98 20.84
C PRO A 126 -5.17 5.53 21.29
N ARG A 127 -5.18 6.31 22.37
CA ARG A 127 -6.43 6.90 22.90
C ARG A 127 -7.14 7.83 21.92
N ARG A 128 -6.37 8.48 21.02
CA ARG A 128 -6.93 9.39 20.03
C ARG A 128 -7.68 8.60 18.93
N TYR A 129 -8.93 8.96 18.68
CA TYR A 129 -9.81 8.30 17.71
C TYR A 129 -9.98 6.80 17.98
N GLN A 130 -10.02 6.40 19.24
CA GLN A 130 -10.05 4.99 19.61
C GLN A 130 -11.33 4.30 19.12
N ASP A 131 -12.48 4.93 19.28
CA ASP A 131 -13.76 4.37 18.86
C ASP A 131 -13.84 4.24 17.34
N GLU A 132 -13.42 5.26 16.61
CA GLU A 132 -13.38 5.22 15.15
C GLU A 132 -12.37 4.17 14.63
N ASN A 133 -11.23 4.03 15.29
CA ASN A 133 -10.24 3.01 14.94
C ASN A 133 -10.79 1.60 15.16
N VAL A 134 -11.47 1.35 16.29
CA VAL A 134 -12.11 0.05 16.56
C VAL A 134 -13.17 -0.25 15.51
N ALA A 135 -14.04 0.71 15.21
CA ALA A 135 -15.08 0.55 14.20
C ALA A 135 -14.50 0.29 12.80
N ALA A 136 -13.40 0.97 12.44
CA ALA A 136 -12.71 0.76 11.17
C ALA A 136 -12.06 -0.63 11.07
N ILE A 137 -11.45 -1.13 12.17
CA ILE A 137 -10.90 -2.49 12.24
C ILE A 137 -12.05 -3.51 12.09
N GLN A 138 -13.15 -3.31 12.81
CA GLN A 138 -14.33 -4.18 12.71
C GLN A 138 -14.91 -4.22 11.30
N PHE A 139 -15.02 -3.06 10.65
CA PHE A 139 -15.46 -2.96 9.26
C PHE A 139 -14.58 -3.80 8.33
N GLY A 140 -13.24 -3.65 8.41
CA GLY A 140 -12.29 -4.40 7.60
C GLY A 140 -12.33 -5.90 7.88
N TYR A 141 -12.52 -6.30 9.14
CA TYR A 141 -12.66 -7.70 9.56
C TYR A 141 -13.89 -8.37 8.96
N GLN A 142 -15.00 -7.64 8.82
CA GLN A 142 -16.28 -8.14 8.32
C GLN A 142 -16.38 -8.16 6.79
N LEU A 143 -15.45 -7.51 6.05
CA LEU A 143 -15.49 -7.50 4.59
C LEU A 143 -15.51 -8.93 4.01
N THR A 144 -16.54 -9.22 3.24
CA THR A 144 -16.67 -10.50 2.52
C THR A 144 -15.99 -10.43 1.15
N PRO A 145 -15.60 -11.58 0.56
CA PRO A 145 -15.04 -11.62 -0.79
C PRO A 145 -15.95 -10.96 -1.85
N GLU A 146 -17.27 -11.12 -1.71
CA GLU A 146 -18.27 -10.54 -2.63
C GLU A 146 -18.31 -9.01 -2.51
N GLU A 147 -18.18 -8.48 -1.30
CA GLU A 147 -18.11 -7.04 -1.06
C GLU A 147 -16.81 -6.47 -1.62
N ILE A 148 -15.68 -7.15 -1.41
CA ILE A 148 -14.38 -6.75 -1.95
C ILE A 148 -14.43 -6.70 -3.48
N ALA A 149 -14.98 -7.74 -4.14
CA ALA A 149 -15.12 -7.77 -5.59
C ALA A 149 -16.01 -6.62 -6.10
N ARG A 150 -17.08 -6.29 -5.37
CA ARG A 150 -17.98 -5.18 -5.70
C ARG A 150 -17.30 -3.82 -5.54
N LEU A 151 -16.54 -3.63 -4.47
CA LEU A 151 -15.78 -2.41 -4.21
C LEU A 151 -14.69 -2.20 -5.27
N ALA A 152 -14.00 -3.27 -5.66
CA ALA A 152 -12.99 -3.22 -6.72
C ALA A 152 -13.60 -2.84 -8.08
N ALA A 153 -14.79 -3.36 -8.41
CA ALA A 153 -15.50 -3.06 -9.65
C ALA A 153 -16.10 -1.65 -9.70
N ALA A 154 -16.46 -1.08 -8.55
CA ALA A 154 -17.11 0.23 -8.44
C ALA A 154 -16.10 1.39 -8.34
N ALA A 155 -14.83 1.10 -8.08
CA ALA A 155 -13.84 2.14 -7.87
C ALA A 155 -13.49 2.86 -9.19
N PRO A 156 -13.27 4.18 -9.16
CA PRO A 156 -12.77 4.90 -10.32
C PRO A 156 -11.37 4.38 -10.72
N PRO A 157 -10.99 4.54 -12.01
CA PRO A 157 -9.68 4.11 -12.49
C PRO A 157 -8.57 4.70 -11.60
N SER A 158 -7.51 3.91 -11.37
CA SER A 158 -6.43 4.28 -10.47
C SER A 158 -5.80 5.63 -10.89
N ARG A 159 -5.29 6.39 -9.92
CA ARG A 159 -4.57 7.65 -10.18
C ARG A 159 -3.39 7.47 -11.15
N PHE A 160 -2.88 6.26 -11.29
CA PHE A 160 -1.78 5.92 -12.22
C PHE A 160 -2.28 5.75 -13.66
N GLU A 161 -3.45 5.16 -13.88
CA GLU A 161 -4.05 5.04 -15.22
C GLU A 161 -4.45 6.40 -15.80
N MET A 162 -4.84 7.37 -14.96
CA MET A 162 -5.15 8.73 -15.40
C MET A 162 -3.92 9.51 -15.88
N ASN A 163 -2.72 9.23 -15.35
CA ASN A 163 -1.49 9.87 -15.79
C ASN A 163 -0.96 9.31 -17.11
N ASP A 164 -1.13 8.00 -17.37
CA ASP A 164 -0.74 7.39 -18.65
C ASP A 164 -1.64 7.84 -19.80
N ALA A 165 -2.93 8.09 -19.53
CA ALA A 165 -3.85 8.65 -20.52
C ALA A 165 -3.53 10.11 -20.90
N ALA A 166 -2.90 10.86 -19.99
CA ALA A 166 -2.48 12.25 -20.24
C ALA A 166 -1.13 12.35 -20.97
N THR A 167 -0.37 11.28 -21.07
CA THR A 167 0.93 11.22 -21.78
C THR A 167 0.87 10.51 -23.13
N SER A 168 -0.31 10.40 -23.75
CA SER A 168 -0.43 9.91 -25.12
C SER A 168 0.14 10.96 -26.10
N PRO A 169 1.08 10.58 -26.99
CA PRO A 169 1.86 11.56 -27.74
C PRO A 169 1.05 12.13 -28.91
N LEU A 170 0.48 13.29 -28.73
CA LEU A 170 0.11 14.18 -29.82
C LEU A 170 1.35 14.95 -30.30
N HIS A 171 2.29 14.26 -30.92
CA HIS A 171 3.29 14.90 -31.77
C HIS A 171 3.87 13.91 -32.78
N ARG A 172 3.03 13.54 -33.76
CA ARG A 172 3.50 13.14 -35.10
C ARG A 172 2.56 13.73 -36.12
N GLN A 173 2.94 14.86 -36.63
CA GLN A 173 2.69 15.47 -37.95
C GLN A 173 2.99 16.96 -37.78
N THR A 174 3.98 17.48 -38.44
CA THR A 174 4.10 17.78 -39.82
C THR A 174 5.56 18.13 -40.13
N GLY A 175 6.25 17.26 -40.79
CA GLY A 175 7.45 17.63 -41.51
C GLY A 175 7.06 17.67 -42.97
N ILE A 176 6.83 18.84 -43.52
CA ILE A 176 6.85 19.06 -44.96
C ILE A 176 8.04 19.96 -45.24
N GLY A 177 8.93 19.39 -46.03
CA GLY A 177 10.13 20.08 -46.48
C GLY A 177 9.82 21.14 -47.53
N THR A 178 10.74 22.07 -47.67
CA THR A 178 11.21 22.75 -48.88
C THR A 178 12.65 23.11 -48.57
N GLY A 179 13.63 22.58 -49.21
CA GLY A 179 14.08 22.81 -50.57
C GLY A 179 14.69 24.17 -50.72
N GLY A 180 16.02 24.32 -50.69
CA GLY A 180 16.72 25.57 -50.97
C GLY A 180 18.22 25.30 -50.99
N ALA A 181 18.70 25.07 -52.20
CA ALA A 181 20.12 24.88 -52.53
C ALA A 181 20.86 26.23 -52.63
N MET A 182 22.17 26.10 -52.80
CA MET A 182 23.19 27.08 -53.24
C MET A 182 23.80 27.92 -52.09
N ASP A 183 25.06 28.21 -52.06
CA ASP A 183 26.20 28.02 -52.99
C ASP A 183 27.50 28.28 -52.19
N PRO A 184 28.65 27.83 -52.67
CA PRO A 184 29.86 27.91 -51.89
C PRO A 184 30.70 29.16 -52.25
N GLY A 185 31.53 29.60 -51.35
CA GLY A 185 32.60 30.57 -51.75
C GLY A 185 33.08 31.45 -50.61
N GLY A 186 34.35 31.43 -50.40
CA GLY A 186 35.00 32.50 -49.70
C GLY A 186 36.19 32.13 -48.84
N VAL A 187 37.26 31.88 -49.48
CA VAL A 187 38.67 31.91 -49.06
C VAL A 187 39.03 33.23 -48.37
N GLY A 188 39.99 33.22 -47.46
CA GLY A 188 40.70 34.37 -46.92
C GLY A 188 41.17 34.09 -45.50
N GLU A 189 42.26 33.63 -45.32
CA GLU A 189 43.63 34.06 -45.06
C GLU A 189 43.78 35.28 -44.14
N SER A 190 44.70 35.06 -43.21
CA SER A 190 45.63 36.01 -42.57
C SER A 190 45.20 36.68 -41.26
N GLY A 191 46.10 36.45 -40.29
CA GLY A 191 46.31 37.28 -39.13
C GLY A 191 46.65 36.50 -37.88
#